data_670c278b0c8bdb281a148313c6e81277
#
_entry.id   670c278b0c8bdb281a148313c6e81277
#
_cell.length_a   1.000
_cell.length_b   1.000
_cell.length_c   1.000
_cell.angle_alpha   90.00
_cell.angle_beta   90.00
_cell.angle_gamma   90.00
#
_symmetry.space_group_name_H-M   'P 1'
#
loop_
_entity.id
_entity.type
_entity.pdbx_description
1 polymer ?
#
loop_
_entity_poly.entity_id
_entity_poly.type
_entity_poly.pdbx_seq_one_letter_code
_entity_poly.pdbx_strand_id
1 'polypeptide(L)'
;MNILFSLHQFFPHHYTGTERLVLNLSKQLQKNGHHVKVLTYGIIETEGYHFQDGFLIKEYNFEGVPVISIRHVNIPVEASFSIFDPGMEKILDYVLERNSFDIIHVCHPMRTGTIIKVAKKMNIPVILTLTDFWLMCPRGIASTPQGDLCNGSADGKQCIADCYGPLWSEKIQQRFAEANQVFSMVNRVVFPTAFLKSMFSKKMYSGQSDLIRFGNDYRYIRYNAKHYTENSEIVLGFLSSLLPHKGAHILVKAFIQANQENLSLKIYGDPLHELEYFEQLKNQSKEHQIEFLGRYNNEDMENMLQDLDLVVLPSLWWENTPLVMLRALAHKVPVIVSDFPGMTEIVNDGVNGFVFRPGDSDHLKDIVIQIGKNPILINEIKRNISYSKRIEEEAFEYECIYSEELQNSLNKQ
;
A
#
# COMPACT_ATOMS: atom_id res chain seq x y z
N MET A 1 -0.19 -25.37 -6.51
CA MET A 1 0.69 -24.57 -7.39
C MET A 1 1.90 -24.10 -6.60
N ASN A 2 3.03 -23.93 -7.27
CA ASN A 2 4.22 -23.27 -6.72
C ASN A 2 4.23 -21.81 -7.16
N ILE A 3 4.06 -20.90 -6.25
CA ILE A 3 3.86 -19.47 -6.51
C ILE A 3 5.05 -18.68 -5.96
N LEU A 4 5.66 -17.82 -6.78
CA LEU A 4 6.66 -16.86 -6.34
C LEU A 4 6.07 -15.46 -6.36
N PHE A 5 5.94 -14.83 -5.18
CA PHE A 5 5.72 -13.40 -5.09
C PHE A 5 7.03 -12.65 -5.28
N SER A 6 6.99 -11.53 -6.00
CA SER A 6 8.15 -10.64 -6.17
C SER A 6 7.79 -9.21 -5.80
N LEU A 7 8.59 -8.61 -4.90
CA LEU A 7 8.44 -7.23 -4.49
C LEU A 7 9.77 -6.61 -4.04
N HIS A 8 9.79 -5.28 -4.01
CA HIS A 8 10.98 -4.45 -3.85
C HIS A 8 11.66 -4.50 -2.47
N GLN A 9 10.96 -4.92 -1.44
CA GLN A 9 11.41 -5.03 -0.05
C GLN A 9 10.43 -5.92 0.74
N PHE A 10 10.85 -6.48 1.89
CA PHE A 10 10.00 -7.34 2.69
C PHE A 10 10.41 -7.33 4.17
N PHE A 11 9.62 -8.02 5.00
CA PHE A 11 9.90 -8.20 6.42
C PHE A 11 11.27 -8.85 6.70
N PRO A 12 11.84 -8.64 7.92
CA PRO A 12 11.29 -7.92 9.08
C PRO A 12 11.47 -6.40 9.05
N HIS A 13 12.34 -5.86 8.18
CA HIS A 13 12.74 -4.44 8.23
C HIS A 13 11.76 -3.52 7.52
N HIS A 14 11.00 -4.04 6.57
CA HIS A 14 10.02 -3.29 5.78
C HIS A 14 8.63 -3.91 5.98
N TYR A 15 7.66 -3.11 6.43
CA TYR A 15 6.37 -3.58 6.92
C TYR A 15 5.20 -2.67 6.51
N THR A 16 5.34 -1.97 5.39
CA THR A 16 4.30 -1.07 4.88
C THR A 16 3.17 -1.84 4.15
N GLY A 17 2.34 -1.14 3.38
CA GLY A 17 1.14 -1.73 2.79
C GLY A 17 1.39 -2.92 1.87
N THR A 18 2.34 -2.79 0.93
CA THR A 18 2.61 -3.84 -0.06
C THR A 18 3.18 -5.12 0.58
N GLU A 19 4.12 -4.98 1.53
CA GLU A 19 4.70 -6.11 2.24
C GLU A 19 3.64 -6.86 3.04
N ARG A 20 2.75 -6.12 3.72
CA ARG A 20 1.65 -6.70 4.51
C ARG A 20 0.64 -7.42 3.63
N LEU A 21 0.29 -6.83 2.49
CA LEU A 21 -0.56 -7.48 1.49
C LEU A 21 0.02 -8.83 1.07
N VAL A 22 1.29 -8.84 0.64
CA VAL A 22 1.96 -10.07 0.17
C VAL A 22 2.05 -11.10 1.29
N LEU A 23 2.37 -10.70 2.51
CA LEU A 23 2.44 -11.63 3.64
C LEU A 23 1.08 -12.29 3.93
N ASN A 24 0.01 -11.49 3.99
CA ASN A 24 -1.33 -12.00 4.28
C ASN A 24 -1.82 -12.94 3.17
N LEU A 25 -1.66 -12.54 1.91
CA LEU A 25 -2.04 -13.36 0.76
C LEU A 25 -1.21 -14.65 0.68
N SER A 26 0.10 -14.57 0.91
CA SER A 26 0.99 -15.75 0.95
C SER A 26 0.53 -16.76 2.00
N LYS A 27 0.23 -16.31 3.21
CA LYS A 27 -0.27 -17.17 4.28
C LYS A 27 -1.61 -17.82 3.94
N GLN A 28 -2.51 -17.08 3.30
CA GLN A 28 -3.81 -17.64 2.91
C GLN A 28 -3.67 -18.64 1.79
N LEU A 29 -2.85 -18.38 0.77
CA LEU A 29 -2.59 -19.32 -0.31
C LEU A 29 -1.88 -20.60 0.20
N GLN A 30 -0.98 -20.50 1.19
CA GLN A 30 -0.39 -21.67 1.85
C GLN A 30 -1.47 -22.53 2.55
N LYS A 31 -2.44 -21.91 3.24
CA LYS A 31 -3.58 -22.63 3.85
C LYS A 31 -4.46 -23.32 2.80
N ASN A 32 -4.58 -22.74 1.63
CA ASN A 32 -5.31 -23.33 0.50
C ASN A 32 -4.52 -24.45 -0.19
N GLY A 33 -3.33 -24.81 0.32
CA GLY A 33 -2.51 -25.92 -0.15
C GLY A 33 -1.51 -25.58 -1.25
N HIS A 34 -1.21 -24.29 -1.47
CA HIS A 34 -0.16 -23.86 -2.40
C HIS A 34 1.21 -23.76 -1.73
N HIS A 35 2.28 -23.99 -2.50
CA HIS A 35 3.64 -23.69 -2.08
C HIS A 35 3.98 -22.26 -2.49
N VAL A 36 4.20 -21.41 -1.50
CA VAL A 36 4.45 -19.98 -1.72
C VAL A 36 5.83 -19.61 -1.23
N LYS A 37 6.59 -18.89 -2.05
CA LYS A 37 7.83 -18.20 -1.67
C LYS A 37 7.75 -16.71 -2.04
N VAL A 38 8.54 -15.90 -1.36
CA VAL A 38 8.68 -14.46 -1.64
C VAL A 38 10.10 -14.20 -2.12
N LEU A 39 10.26 -13.54 -3.26
CA LEU A 39 11.50 -12.94 -3.74
C LEU A 39 11.50 -11.46 -3.41
N THR A 40 12.56 -10.98 -2.78
CA THR A 40 12.69 -9.57 -2.40
C THR A 40 14.12 -9.06 -2.56
N TYR A 41 14.30 -7.75 -2.46
CA TYR A 41 15.61 -7.11 -2.53
C TYR A 41 16.04 -6.59 -1.15
N GLY A 42 17.21 -7.04 -0.67
CA GLY A 42 17.78 -6.62 0.61
C GLY A 42 18.46 -5.26 0.52
N ILE A 43 18.08 -4.32 1.38
CA ILE A 43 18.66 -2.96 1.40
C ILE A 43 19.52 -2.75 2.64
N ILE A 44 19.02 -3.15 3.81
CA ILE A 44 19.57 -2.79 5.11
C ILE A 44 20.52 -3.86 5.64
N GLU A 45 20.17 -5.13 5.51
CA GLU A 45 20.93 -6.24 6.08
C GLU A 45 22.10 -6.66 5.22
N THR A 46 23.20 -7.03 5.88
CA THR A 46 24.37 -7.67 5.25
C THR A 46 24.62 -9.07 5.82
N GLU A 47 24.08 -9.40 6.97
CA GLU A 47 24.31 -10.67 7.66
C GLU A 47 23.52 -11.83 7.05
N GLY A 48 24.15 -13.01 7.02
CA GLY A 48 23.55 -14.25 6.54
C GLY A 48 23.45 -14.35 5.02
N TYR A 49 23.98 -13.40 4.26
CA TYR A 49 24.11 -13.49 2.82
C TYR A 49 25.34 -14.29 2.41
N HIS A 50 25.22 -15.04 1.34
CA HIS A 50 26.35 -15.66 0.65
C HIS A 50 26.44 -15.16 -0.80
N PHE A 51 27.63 -15.23 -1.37
CA PHE A 51 27.88 -14.76 -2.74
C PHE A 51 27.43 -15.80 -3.76
N GLN A 52 26.67 -15.38 -4.77
CA GLN A 52 26.20 -16.20 -5.86
C GLN A 52 26.07 -15.34 -7.14
N ASP A 53 26.75 -15.70 -8.23
CA ASP A 53 26.66 -15.09 -9.56
C ASP A 53 26.77 -13.55 -9.60
N GLY A 54 27.65 -12.96 -8.78
CA GLY A 54 27.86 -11.52 -8.71
C GLY A 54 26.95 -10.80 -7.72
N PHE A 55 26.05 -11.51 -7.06
CA PHE A 55 25.10 -10.99 -6.08
C PHE A 55 25.29 -11.65 -4.71
N LEU A 56 24.66 -11.05 -3.73
CA LEU A 56 24.46 -11.63 -2.42
C LEU A 56 23.05 -12.20 -2.35
N ILE A 57 22.90 -13.44 -1.91
CA ILE A 57 21.62 -14.13 -1.73
C ILE A 57 21.50 -14.68 -0.32
N LYS A 58 20.30 -14.61 0.23
CA LYS A 58 19.94 -15.12 1.56
C LYS A 58 18.55 -15.75 1.51
N GLU A 59 18.40 -16.92 2.12
CA GLU A 59 17.10 -17.52 2.35
C GLU A 59 16.75 -17.44 3.84
N TYR A 60 15.53 -17.10 4.18
CA TYR A 60 15.02 -17.07 5.55
C TYR A 60 13.51 -17.36 5.57
N ASN A 61 12.96 -17.50 6.77
CA ASN A 61 11.51 -17.66 6.96
C ASN A 61 10.98 -16.49 7.77
N PHE A 62 9.87 -15.90 7.33
CA PHE A 62 9.16 -14.89 8.09
C PHE A 62 7.71 -15.31 8.30
N GLU A 63 7.34 -15.54 9.55
CA GLU A 63 5.99 -15.97 9.96
C GLU A 63 5.43 -17.16 9.15
N GLY A 64 6.27 -18.14 8.81
CA GLY A 64 5.91 -19.33 8.04
C GLY A 64 6.02 -19.17 6.52
N VAL A 65 6.34 -17.98 6.01
CA VAL A 65 6.56 -17.74 4.59
C VAL A 65 8.05 -17.78 4.26
N PRO A 66 8.52 -18.71 3.39
CA PRO A 66 9.88 -18.74 2.89
C PRO A 66 10.21 -17.51 2.02
N VAL A 67 11.35 -16.89 2.26
CA VAL A 67 11.80 -15.67 1.59
C VAL A 67 13.18 -15.87 0.98
N ILE A 68 13.34 -15.45 -0.27
CA ILE A 68 14.61 -15.34 -0.97
C ILE A 68 14.92 -13.84 -1.09
N SER A 69 15.97 -13.38 -0.44
CA SER A 69 16.44 -12.00 -0.53
C SER A 69 17.70 -11.94 -1.37
N ILE A 70 17.68 -11.12 -2.41
CA ILE A 70 18.84 -10.88 -3.27
C ILE A 70 19.28 -9.42 -3.16
N ARG A 71 20.57 -9.14 -3.35
CA ARG A 71 21.08 -7.78 -3.42
C ARG A 71 22.43 -7.72 -4.17
N HIS A 72 22.72 -6.57 -4.72
CA HIS A 72 24.07 -6.30 -5.19
C HIS A 72 25.07 -6.27 -4.04
N VAL A 73 26.32 -6.65 -4.30
CA VAL A 73 27.43 -6.45 -3.36
C VAL A 73 27.52 -4.95 -3.02
N ASN A 74 27.53 -4.10 -4.05
CA ASN A 74 27.41 -2.64 -3.93
C ASN A 74 26.11 -2.21 -4.59
N ILE A 75 25.17 -1.69 -3.81
CA ILE A 75 23.86 -1.28 -4.31
C ILE A 75 24.02 -0.11 -5.30
N PRO A 76 23.59 -0.26 -6.57
CA PRO A 76 23.63 0.83 -7.53
C PRO A 76 22.78 2.02 -7.07
N VAL A 77 23.26 3.24 -7.33
CA VAL A 77 22.52 4.47 -6.99
C VAL A 77 21.13 4.48 -7.63
N GLU A 78 21.01 3.89 -8.81
CA GLU A 78 19.76 3.85 -9.59
C GLU A 78 18.86 2.65 -9.29
N ALA A 79 19.23 1.78 -8.35
CA ALA A 79 18.47 0.57 -8.03
C ALA A 79 16.99 0.82 -7.67
N SER A 80 16.67 2.00 -7.15
CA SER A 80 15.29 2.40 -6.81
C SER A 80 14.57 3.13 -7.94
N PHE A 81 15.26 3.40 -9.06
CA PHE A 81 14.73 4.14 -10.19
C PHE A 81 14.53 3.26 -11.43
N SER A 82 15.51 2.43 -11.77
CA SER A 82 15.47 1.51 -12.92
C SER A 82 14.51 0.35 -12.66
N ILE A 83 13.80 -0.08 -13.71
CA ILE A 83 12.90 -1.23 -13.63
C ILE A 83 13.67 -2.52 -13.89
N PHE A 84 14.51 -2.51 -14.92
CA PHE A 84 15.33 -3.66 -15.28
C PHE A 84 16.80 -3.44 -14.97
N ASP A 85 17.43 -4.49 -14.49
CA ASP A 85 18.86 -4.59 -14.30
C ASP A 85 19.36 -5.86 -14.98
N PRO A 86 20.00 -5.75 -16.15
CA PRO A 86 20.50 -6.91 -16.89
C PRO A 86 21.50 -7.76 -16.09
N GLY A 87 22.23 -7.15 -15.15
CA GLY A 87 23.14 -7.88 -14.28
C GLY A 87 22.46 -8.93 -13.42
N MET A 88 21.17 -8.74 -13.11
CA MET A 88 20.39 -9.67 -12.27
C MET A 88 19.91 -10.93 -13.03
N GLU A 89 20.01 -11.01 -14.34
CA GLU A 89 19.43 -12.16 -15.08
C GLU A 89 19.98 -13.49 -14.58
N LYS A 90 21.29 -13.64 -14.39
CA LYS A 90 21.91 -14.89 -13.94
C LYS A 90 21.45 -15.35 -12.56
N ILE A 91 21.39 -14.43 -11.59
CA ILE A 91 20.93 -14.80 -10.23
C ILE A 91 19.43 -15.15 -10.23
N LEU A 92 18.63 -14.53 -11.08
CA LEU A 92 17.21 -14.82 -11.23
C LEU A 92 16.97 -16.13 -12.01
N ASP A 93 17.76 -16.44 -13.06
CA ASP A 93 17.81 -17.77 -13.71
C ASP A 93 18.08 -18.84 -12.62
N TYR A 94 19.12 -18.65 -11.81
CA TYR A 94 19.46 -19.57 -10.70
C TYR A 94 18.30 -19.78 -9.71
N VAL A 95 17.60 -18.69 -9.33
CA VAL A 95 16.44 -18.77 -8.41
C VAL A 95 15.29 -19.56 -9.05
N LEU A 96 14.97 -19.30 -10.32
CA LEU A 96 13.84 -19.96 -10.99
C LEU A 96 14.11 -21.43 -11.33
N GLU A 97 15.32 -21.76 -11.77
CA GLU A 97 15.70 -23.15 -12.11
C GLU A 97 15.66 -24.09 -10.88
N ARG A 98 16.00 -23.57 -9.71
CA ARG A 98 16.02 -24.37 -8.47
C ARG A 98 14.66 -24.63 -7.83
N ASN A 99 13.63 -23.87 -8.20
CA ASN A 99 12.37 -23.86 -7.45
C ASN A 99 11.13 -24.27 -8.24
N SER A 100 11.19 -24.46 -9.56
CA SER A 100 10.09 -24.93 -10.42
C SER A 100 8.76 -24.21 -10.15
N PHE A 101 8.72 -22.89 -10.30
CA PHE A 101 7.51 -22.11 -10.07
C PHE A 101 6.52 -22.23 -11.23
N ASP A 102 5.24 -22.35 -10.92
CA ASP A 102 4.14 -22.36 -11.87
C ASP A 102 3.71 -20.94 -12.24
N ILE A 103 3.78 -20.00 -11.29
CA ILE A 103 3.34 -18.60 -11.42
C ILE A 103 4.36 -17.66 -10.76
N ILE A 104 4.64 -16.56 -11.43
CA ILE A 104 5.32 -15.41 -10.83
C ILE A 104 4.29 -14.29 -10.61
N HIS A 105 4.09 -13.89 -9.36
CA HIS A 105 3.20 -12.78 -9.02
C HIS A 105 4.01 -11.57 -8.54
N VAL A 106 4.13 -10.57 -9.39
CA VAL A 106 4.86 -9.32 -9.11
C VAL A 106 3.92 -8.32 -8.44
N CYS A 107 4.20 -7.95 -7.20
CA CYS A 107 3.43 -6.93 -6.46
C CYS A 107 4.12 -5.56 -6.45
N HIS A 108 5.43 -5.53 -6.73
CA HIS A 108 6.15 -4.27 -6.96
C HIS A 108 7.47 -4.55 -7.70
N PRO A 109 7.67 -4.03 -8.92
CA PRO A 109 8.82 -4.41 -9.75
C PRO A 109 10.12 -3.62 -9.46
N MET A 110 10.11 -2.62 -8.58
CA MET A 110 11.33 -1.89 -8.20
C MET A 110 12.41 -2.87 -7.72
N ARG A 111 13.63 -2.78 -8.22
CA ARG A 111 14.79 -3.61 -7.87
C ARG A 111 14.70 -5.10 -8.24
N THR A 112 13.52 -5.62 -8.48
CA THR A 112 13.30 -7.04 -8.84
C THR A 112 12.64 -7.21 -10.21
N GLY A 113 12.36 -6.12 -10.93
CA GLY A 113 11.59 -6.15 -12.18
C GLY A 113 12.17 -7.03 -13.28
N THR A 114 13.49 -7.28 -13.28
CA THR A 114 14.15 -8.20 -14.22
C THR A 114 13.58 -9.62 -14.16
N ILE A 115 12.95 -10.03 -13.03
CA ILE A 115 12.26 -11.32 -12.93
C ILE A 115 11.19 -11.52 -14.02
N ILE A 116 10.55 -10.43 -14.47
CA ILE A 116 9.52 -10.48 -15.53
C ILE A 116 10.13 -10.93 -16.84
N LYS A 117 11.33 -10.45 -17.18
CA LYS A 117 12.07 -10.87 -18.39
C LYS A 117 12.49 -12.33 -18.30
N VAL A 118 13.04 -12.73 -17.16
CA VAL A 118 13.50 -14.10 -16.94
C VAL A 118 12.32 -15.08 -16.94
N ALA A 119 11.22 -14.77 -16.29
CA ALA A 119 10.00 -15.56 -16.31
C ALA A 119 9.44 -15.73 -17.73
N LYS A 120 9.41 -14.64 -18.51
CA LYS A 120 8.98 -14.67 -19.92
C LYS A 120 9.85 -15.60 -20.77
N LYS A 121 11.17 -15.55 -20.60
CA LYS A 121 12.14 -16.44 -21.28
C LYS A 121 11.91 -17.91 -20.92
N MET A 122 11.50 -18.20 -19.69
CA MET A 122 11.21 -19.55 -19.20
C MET A 122 9.75 -19.97 -19.44
N ASN A 123 8.93 -19.17 -20.11
CA ASN A 123 7.49 -19.39 -20.32
C ASN A 123 6.68 -19.55 -19.03
N ILE A 124 7.11 -18.94 -17.93
CA ILE A 124 6.36 -18.92 -16.68
C ILE A 124 5.38 -17.74 -16.72
N PRO A 125 4.07 -17.95 -16.52
CA PRO A 125 3.10 -16.85 -16.48
C PRO A 125 3.39 -15.83 -15.40
N VAL A 126 3.24 -14.54 -15.75
CA VAL A 126 3.48 -13.40 -14.84
C VAL A 126 2.19 -12.64 -14.62
N ILE A 127 1.78 -12.53 -13.36
CA ILE A 127 0.71 -11.66 -12.89
C ILE A 127 1.34 -10.42 -12.25
N LEU A 128 0.83 -9.24 -12.57
CA LEU A 128 1.28 -7.97 -11.99
C LEU A 128 0.14 -7.33 -11.22
N THR A 129 0.27 -7.23 -9.90
CA THR A 129 -0.63 -6.40 -9.08
C THR A 129 0.00 -5.04 -8.82
N LEU A 130 -0.70 -3.98 -9.24
CA LEU A 130 -0.26 -2.60 -9.01
C LEU A 130 -0.71 -2.13 -7.63
N THR A 131 0.23 -2.01 -6.70
CA THR A 131 -0.04 -1.58 -5.32
C THR A 131 0.08 -0.07 -5.14
N ASP A 132 0.73 0.61 -6.08
CA ASP A 132 0.96 2.07 -6.10
C ASP A 132 1.11 2.62 -7.53
N PHE A 133 1.62 3.84 -7.64
CA PHE A 133 1.83 4.54 -8.91
C PHE A 133 3.24 4.37 -9.49
N TRP A 134 4.12 3.56 -8.90
CA TRP A 134 5.54 3.57 -9.21
C TRP A 134 5.87 3.32 -10.70
N LEU A 135 5.11 2.49 -11.40
CA LEU A 135 5.33 2.28 -12.85
C LEU A 135 5.03 3.52 -13.70
N MET A 136 4.10 4.38 -13.28
CA MET A 136 3.78 5.63 -13.97
C MET A 136 4.40 6.88 -13.31
N CYS A 137 4.91 6.78 -12.10
CA CYS A 137 5.51 7.88 -11.37
C CYS A 137 6.80 7.40 -10.67
N PRO A 138 7.99 7.82 -11.08
CA PRO A 138 9.24 7.40 -10.45
C PRO A 138 9.33 7.71 -8.95
N ARG A 139 8.53 8.65 -8.44
CA ARG A 139 8.40 8.95 -7.00
C ARG A 139 7.44 8.01 -6.26
N GLY A 140 6.64 7.21 -6.98
CA GLY A 140 5.66 6.27 -6.42
C GLY A 140 4.35 6.89 -5.91
N ILE A 141 4.30 8.20 -5.68
CA ILE A 141 3.22 8.89 -4.97
C ILE A 141 2.30 9.74 -5.87
N ALA A 142 2.58 9.81 -7.17
CA ALA A 142 1.84 10.62 -8.13
C ALA A 142 1.58 12.07 -7.65
N SER A 143 2.61 12.70 -7.08
CA SER A 143 2.61 14.11 -6.72
C SER A 143 3.97 14.75 -7.01
N THR A 144 3.97 16.08 -7.23
CA THR A 144 5.18 16.87 -7.44
C THR A 144 5.97 17.06 -6.14
N PRO A 145 7.24 17.52 -6.18
CA PRO A 145 7.98 17.90 -4.98
C PRO A 145 7.31 19.02 -4.16
N GLN A 146 6.49 19.85 -4.81
CA GLN A 146 5.74 20.94 -4.18
C GLN A 146 4.44 20.45 -3.50
N GLY A 147 4.06 19.19 -3.70
CA GLY A 147 2.85 18.59 -3.14
C GLY A 147 1.64 18.61 -4.07
N ASP A 148 1.76 19.15 -5.29
CA ASP A 148 0.67 19.16 -6.25
C ASP A 148 0.39 17.75 -6.77
N LEU A 149 -0.88 17.40 -6.92
CA LEU A 149 -1.30 16.11 -7.43
C LEU A 149 -0.94 15.96 -8.92
N CYS A 150 -0.38 14.81 -9.26
CA CYS A 150 -0.02 14.47 -10.64
C CYS A 150 -0.96 13.37 -11.17
N ASN A 151 -1.49 13.59 -12.37
CA ASN A 151 -2.31 12.61 -13.08
C ASN A 151 -1.48 11.61 -13.91
N GLY A 152 -0.17 11.56 -13.67
CA GLY A 152 0.79 10.73 -14.38
C GLY A 152 1.21 11.30 -15.73
N SER A 153 2.39 10.89 -16.17
CA SER A 153 2.95 11.23 -17.48
C SER A 153 3.22 9.91 -18.23
N ALA A 154 2.61 9.74 -19.39
CA ALA A 154 2.80 8.52 -20.19
C ALA A 154 4.17 8.47 -20.90
N ASP A 155 4.77 9.63 -21.15
CA ASP A 155 6.03 9.81 -21.89
C ASP A 155 7.14 10.46 -21.06
N GLY A 156 6.88 10.71 -19.78
CA GLY A 156 7.85 11.30 -18.87
C GLY A 156 8.07 12.80 -19.00
N LYS A 157 7.48 13.49 -19.97
CA LYS A 157 7.70 14.93 -20.18
C LYS A 157 7.37 15.77 -18.96
N GLN A 158 6.22 15.51 -18.34
CA GLN A 158 5.83 16.21 -17.13
C GLN A 158 6.76 15.88 -15.94
N CYS A 159 7.24 14.64 -15.84
CA CYS A 159 8.22 14.28 -14.81
C CYS A 159 9.53 15.07 -14.97
N ILE A 160 9.98 15.30 -16.20
CA ILE A 160 11.18 16.11 -16.49
C ILE A 160 10.92 17.58 -16.12
N ALA A 161 9.76 18.12 -16.48
CA ALA A 161 9.41 19.53 -16.23
C ALA A 161 9.27 19.82 -14.72
N ASP A 162 8.51 19.01 -13.99
CA ASP A 162 8.04 19.34 -12.65
C ASP A 162 8.85 18.67 -11.52
N CYS A 163 9.53 17.54 -11.81
CA CYS A 163 10.13 16.72 -10.74
C CYS A 163 11.64 16.54 -10.84
N TYR A 164 12.22 16.38 -12.04
CA TYR A 164 13.60 15.89 -12.20
C TYR A 164 14.53 16.86 -12.95
N GLY A 165 14.00 17.69 -13.84
CA GLY A 165 14.77 18.59 -14.67
C GLY A 165 15.39 17.95 -15.92
N PRO A 166 15.94 18.78 -16.86
CA PRO A 166 16.42 18.34 -18.18
C PRO A 166 17.56 17.31 -18.14
N LEU A 167 18.41 17.33 -17.12
CA LEU A 167 19.52 16.38 -16.97
C LEU A 167 19.06 14.92 -16.81
N TRP A 168 17.82 14.71 -16.41
CA TRP A 168 17.22 13.38 -16.24
C TRP A 168 16.44 12.90 -17.47
N SER A 169 16.40 13.69 -18.55
CA SER A 169 15.54 13.42 -19.71
C SER A 169 15.71 12.02 -20.27
N GLU A 170 16.95 11.60 -20.53
CA GLU A 170 17.25 10.27 -21.09
C GLU A 170 16.83 9.15 -20.14
N LYS A 171 17.18 9.26 -18.85
CA LYS A 171 16.82 8.26 -17.82
C LYS A 171 15.31 8.15 -17.63
N ILE A 172 14.60 9.26 -17.63
CA ILE A 172 13.13 9.28 -17.53
C ILE A 172 12.51 8.60 -18.76
N GLN A 173 12.96 8.92 -19.96
CA GLN A 173 12.46 8.29 -21.19
C GLN A 173 12.72 6.78 -21.20
N GLN A 174 13.96 6.34 -20.86
CA GLN A 174 14.30 4.94 -20.73
C GLN A 174 13.37 4.23 -19.74
N ARG A 175 13.16 4.80 -18.56
CA ARG A 175 12.29 4.22 -17.54
C ARG A 175 10.86 4.05 -18.00
N PHE A 176 10.29 5.00 -18.73
CA PHE A 176 8.94 4.86 -19.29
C PHE A 176 8.89 3.83 -20.42
N ALA A 177 9.94 3.71 -21.23
CA ALA A 177 10.06 2.63 -22.19
C ALA A 177 10.11 1.25 -21.50
N GLU A 178 10.86 1.11 -20.41
CA GLU A 178 10.91 -0.09 -19.58
C GLU A 178 9.55 -0.41 -18.93
N ALA A 179 8.83 0.60 -18.42
CA ALA A 179 7.49 0.40 -17.88
C ALA A 179 6.50 -0.13 -18.93
N ASN A 180 6.56 0.38 -20.17
CA ASN A 180 5.78 -0.15 -21.28
C ASN A 180 6.19 -1.59 -21.64
N GLN A 181 7.48 -1.93 -21.55
CA GLN A 181 7.94 -3.32 -21.73
C GLN A 181 7.37 -4.23 -20.64
N VAL A 182 7.31 -3.82 -19.38
CA VAL A 182 6.64 -4.60 -18.32
C VAL A 182 5.24 -4.98 -18.74
N PHE A 183 4.43 -4.01 -19.15
CA PHE A 183 3.05 -4.26 -19.58
C PHE A 183 2.92 -5.16 -20.81
N SER A 184 3.92 -5.16 -21.69
CA SER A 184 3.92 -6.06 -22.87
C SER A 184 4.33 -7.50 -22.54
N MET A 185 4.98 -7.73 -21.40
CA MET A 185 5.50 -9.04 -21.02
C MET A 185 4.63 -9.78 -19.99
N VAL A 186 3.87 -9.06 -19.17
CA VAL A 186 3.00 -9.69 -18.17
C VAL A 186 1.75 -10.27 -18.82
N ASN A 187 1.26 -11.38 -18.29
CA ASN A 187 0.07 -12.05 -18.78
C ASN A 187 -1.20 -11.33 -18.34
N ARG A 188 -1.22 -10.80 -17.13
CA ARG A 188 -2.37 -10.18 -16.51
C ARG A 188 -1.98 -9.05 -15.57
N VAL A 189 -2.76 -7.98 -15.54
CA VAL A 189 -2.60 -6.90 -14.58
C VAL A 189 -3.79 -6.84 -13.64
N VAL A 190 -3.55 -6.75 -12.35
CA VAL A 190 -4.56 -6.62 -11.31
C VAL A 190 -4.48 -5.25 -10.66
N PHE A 191 -5.62 -4.61 -10.50
CA PHE A 191 -5.78 -3.33 -9.83
C PHE A 191 -6.65 -3.49 -8.59
N PRO A 192 -6.28 -2.90 -7.44
CA PRO A 192 -7.13 -2.94 -6.24
C PRO A 192 -8.29 -1.94 -6.27
N THR A 193 -8.22 -0.90 -7.12
CA THR A 193 -9.25 0.13 -7.25
C THR A 193 -9.55 0.44 -8.72
N ALA A 194 -10.79 0.85 -8.99
CA ALA A 194 -11.18 1.33 -10.31
C ALA A 194 -10.44 2.64 -10.66
N PHE A 195 -10.13 3.45 -9.66
CA PHE A 195 -9.33 4.66 -9.81
C PHE A 195 -7.94 4.34 -10.36
N LEU A 196 -7.18 3.46 -9.69
CA LEU A 196 -5.83 3.09 -10.15
C LEU A 196 -5.90 2.48 -11.55
N LYS A 197 -6.88 1.59 -11.81
CA LYS A 197 -7.12 1.05 -13.16
C LYS A 197 -7.34 2.17 -14.17
N SER A 198 -8.16 3.18 -13.85
CA SER A 198 -8.43 4.30 -14.75
C SER A 198 -7.19 5.14 -15.06
N MET A 199 -6.33 5.35 -14.06
CA MET A 199 -5.08 6.10 -14.22
C MET A 199 -4.14 5.42 -15.21
N PHE A 200 -3.94 4.11 -15.09
CA PHE A 200 -3.06 3.33 -15.98
C PHE A 200 -3.69 3.09 -17.35
N SER A 201 -4.98 2.74 -17.42
CA SER A 201 -5.66 2.38 -18.67
C SER A 201 -5.75 3.55 -19.66
N LYS A 202 -5.81 4.77 -19.16
CA LYS A 202 -5.85 5.96 -20.02
C LYS A 202 -4.53 6.26 -20.73
N LYS A 203 -3.40 5.74 -20.22
CA LYS A 203 -2.07 6.22 -20.62
C LYS A 203 -1.06 5.14 -20.95
N MET A 204 -1.12 3.97 -20.29
CA MET A 204 -0.01 3.01 -20.32
C MET A 204 -0.44 1.57 -20.60
N TYR A 205 -1.68 1.18 -20.30
CA TYR A 205 -2.07 -0.22 -20.35
C TYR A 205 -3.49 -0.42 -20.87
N SER A 206 -3.63 -1.19 -21.95
CA SER A 206 -4.92 -1.55 -22.57
C SER A 206 -5.16 -3.07 -22.64
N GLY A 207 -4.31 -3.86 -21.98
CA GLY A 207 -4.40 -5.34 -21.99
C GLY A 207 -5.44 -5.88 -21.02
N GLN A 208 -5.42 -7.20 -20.82
CA GLN A 208 -6.33 -7.90 -19.93
C GLN A 208 -6.05 -7.56 -18.47
N SER A 209 -7.08 -7.11 -17.75
CA SER A 209 -6.93 -6.67 -16.35
C SER A 209 -8.16 -6.94 -15.52
N ASP A 210 -7.92 -7.21 -14.24
CA ASP A 210 -8.94 -7.48 -13.24
C ASP A 210 -8.94 -6.41 -12.14
N LEU A 211 -10.05 -6.36 -11.42
CA LEU A 211 -10.22 -5.53 -10.23
C LEU A 211 -10.37 -6.47 -9.03
N ILE A 212 -9.30 -6.59 -8.24
CA ILE A 212 -9.31 -7.38 -7.00
C ILE A 212 -9.04 -6.46 -5.82
N ARG A 213 -10.06 -6.16 -5.04
CA ARG A 213 -9.94 -5.38 -3.81
C ARG A 213 -9.23 -6.18 -2.73
N PHE A 214 -8.49 -5.53 -1.86
CA PHE A 214 -7.81 -6.17 -0.75
C PHE A 214 -8.78 -6.72 0.30
N GLY A 215 -8.48 -7.91 0.82
CA GLY A 215 -9.22 -8.56 1.87
C GLY A 215 -8.58 -8.38 3.25
N ASN A 216 -9.37 -8.59 4.28
CA ASN A 216 -8.94 -8.60 5.67
C ASN A 216 -8.90 -10.02 6.23
N ASP A 217 -7.94 -10.28 7.13
CA ASP A 217 -7.93 -11.49 7.95
C ASP A 217 -8.86 -11.32 9.14
N TYR A 218 -10.05 -11.90 9.04
CA TYR A 218 -11.11 -11.76 10.06
C TYR A 218 -10.92 -12.62 11.31
N ARG A 219 -9.90 -13.44 11.40
CA ARG A 219 -9.66 -14.28 12.57
C ARG A 219 -9.43 -13.50 13.86
N TYR A 220 -8.95 -12.29 13.72
CA TYR A 220 -8.61 -11.39 14.82
C TYR A 220 -9.53 -10.19 14.94
N ILE A 221 -10.53 -10.05 14.06
CA ILE A 221 -11.42 -8.89 14.08
C ILE A 221 -12.43 -9.02 15.22
N ARG A 222 -12.39 -8.05 16.11
CA ARG A 222 -13.38 -7.82 17.16
C ARG A 222 -14.17 -6.56 16.83
N TYR A 223 -15.48 -6.70 16.72
CA TYR A 223 -16.32 -5.53 16.49
C TYR A 223 -16.27 -4.59 17.68
N ASN A 224 -16.05 -3.30 17.42
CA ASN A 224 -16.23 -2.27 18.43
C ASN A 224 -17.71 -2.18 18.82
N ALA A 225 -18.05 -2.69 20.00
CA ALA A 225 -19.42 -2.79 20.49
C ALA A 225 -19.91 -1.52 21.22
N LYS A 226 -19.11 -0.45 21.27
CA LYS A 226 -19.51 0.80 21.92
C LYS A 226 -20.79 1.36 21.31
N HIS A 227 -21.69 1.81 22.18
CA HIS A 227 -22.91 2.53 21.83
C HIS A 227 -22.80 3.97 22.35
N TYR A 228 -23.15 4.93 21.52
CA TYR A 228 -22.95 6.34 21.78
C TYR A 228 -24.26 7.01 22.17
N THR A 229 -24.20 7.87 23.20
CA THR A 229 -25.26 8.74 23.70
C THR A 229 -24.83 10.20 23.48
N GLU A 230 -25.71 11.15 23.79
CA GLU A 230 -25.42 12.59 23.66
C GLU A 230 -24.18 13.04 24.47
N ASN A 231 -23.89 12.37 25.59
CA ASN A 231 -22.80 12.71 26.50
C ASN A 231 -21.57 11.80 26.35
N SER A 232 -21.46 11.05 25.25
CA SER A 232 -20.32 10.15 25.05
C SER A 232 -19.04 10.93 24.75
N GLU A 233 -17.96 10.53 25.41
CA GLU A 233 -16.61 10.91 25.02
C GLU A 233 -16.19 10.13 23.76
N ILE A 234 -15.52 10.80 22.83
CA ILE A 234 -15.13 10.27 21.53
C ILE A 234 -13.63 10.37 21.34
N VAL A 235 -13.03 9.25 20.95
CA VAL A 235 -11.59 9.14 20.66
C VAL A 235 -11.38 9.06 19.16
N LEU A 236 -10.78 10.08 18.57
CA LEU A 236 -10.31 10.07 17.20
C LEU A 236 -8.93 9.42 17.12
N GLY A 237 -8.66 8.65 16.07
CA GLY A 237 -7.36 8.02 15.85
C GLY A 237 -6.75 8.41 14.51
N PHE A 238 -5.46 8.74 14.50
CA PHE A 238 -4.63 8.79 13.29
C PHE A 238 -3.62 7.65 13.36
N LEU A 239 -3.61 6.77 12.35
CA LEU A 239 -2.77 5.58 12.30
C LEU A 239 -1.99 5.52 10.98
N SER A 240 -0.87 6.22 10.91
CA SER A 240 -0.01 6.24 9.70
C SER A 240 1.38 6.74 10.05
N SER A 241 2.37 6.56 9.16
CA SER A 241 3.65 7.27 9.27
C SER A 241 3.41 8.79 9.31
N LEU A 242 4.22 9.49 10.12
CA LEU A 242 4.11 10.93 10.27
C LEU A 242 4.90 11.65 9.16
N LEU A 243 4.36 11.52 7.93
CA LEU A 243 4.89 12.19 6.74
C LEU A 243 3.93 13.32 6.31
N PRO A 244 4.41 14.46 5.80
CA PRO A 244 3.57 15.59 5.44
C PRO A 244 2.38 15.23 4.54
N HIS A 245 2.59 14.38 3.54
CA HIS A 245 1.55 13.96 2.61
C HIS A 245 0.46 13.07 3.24
N LYS A 246 0.68 12.54 4.45
CA LYS A 246 -0.35 11.82 5.23
C LYS A 246 -1.27 12.76 6.02
N GLY A 247 -0.94 14.05 6.07
CA GLY A 247 -1.85 15.11 6.48
C GLY A 247 -2.13 15.23 7.98
N ALA A 248 -1.32 14.64 8.88
CA ALA A 248 -1.52 14.76 10.33
C ALA A 248 -1.67 16.23 10.81
N HIS A 249 -0.99 17.17 10.16
CA HIS A 249 -1.09 18.59 10.47
C HIS A 249 -2.46 19.20 10.14
N ILE A 250 -3.14 18.68 9.12
CA ILE A 250 -4.52 19.09 8.78
C ILE A 250 -5.48 18.65 9.90
N LEU A 251 -5.31 17.42 10.38
CA LEU A 251 -6.12 16.88 11.47
C LEU A 251 -5.85 17.62 12.80
N VAL A 252 -4.59 17.81 13.16
CA VAL A 252 -4.22 18.54 14.39
C VAL A 252 -4.82 19.95 14.37
N LYS A 253 -4.66 20.68 13.26
CA LYS A 253 -5.25 22.02 13.11
C LYS A 253 -6.78 21.99 13.24
N ALA A 254 -7.45 21.09 12.54
CA ALA A 254 -8.91 20.96 12.59
C ALA A 254 -9.40 20.62 14.00
N PHE A 255 -8.73 19.68 14.68
CA PHE A 255 -9.07 19.25 16.04
C PHE A 255 -8.94 20.39 17.05
N ILE A 256 -7.82 21.12 17.03
CA ILE A 256 -7.60 22.29 17.89
C ILE A 256 -8.67 23.36 17.67
N GLN A 257 -8.97 23.67 16.42
CA GLN A 257 -9.97 24.69 16.07
C GLN A 257 -11.41 24.26 16.39
N ALA A 258 -11.70 22.95 16.37
CA ALA A 258 -13.00 22.43 16.75
C ALA A 258 -13.33 22.65 18.23
N ASN A 259 -12.30 22.60 19.10
CA ASN A 259 -12.36 22.90 20.52
C ASN A 259 -13.57 22.24 21.23
N GLN A 260 -13.71 20.92 21.10
CA GLN A 260 -14.79 20.14 21.73
C GLN A 260 -14.23 19.40 22.94
N GLU A 261 -14.81 19.66 24.13
CA GLU A 261 -14.32 19.11 25.41
C GLU A 261 -14.48 17.58 25.51
N ASN A 262 -15.47 17.03 24.83
CA ASN A 262 -15.75 15.58 24.80
C ASN A 262 -14.99 14.82 23.74
N LEU A 263 -14.00 15.43 23.07
CA LEU A 263 -13.17 14.78 22.07
C LEU A 263 -11.72 14.66 22.52
N SER A 264 -11.09 13.54 22.20
CA SER A 264 -9.64 13.35 22.29
C SER A 264 -9.08 12.80 20.99
N LEU A 265 -7.79 13.05 20.75
CA LEU A 265 -7.09 12.61 19.54
C LEU A 265 -5.86 11.79 19.91
N LYS A 266 -5.79 10.57 19.41
CA LYS A 266 -4.64 9.68 19.52
C LYS A 266 -3.91 9.59 18.18
N ILE A 267 -2.63 9.91 18.17
CA ILE A 267 -1.77 9.88 16.98
C ILE A 267 -0.75 8.75 17.13
N TYR A 268 -0.91 7.73 16.29
CA TYR A 268 0.00 6.60 16.18
C TYR A 268 0.81 6.74 14.89
N GLY A 269 2.11 6.68 14.97
CA GLY A 269 2.97 6.74 13.80
C GLY A 269 4.44 7.00 14.13
N ASP A 270 5.29 6.59 13.21
CA ASP A 270 6.71 6.84 13.25
C ASP A 270 7.02 8.10 12.42
N PRO A 271 7.75 9.08 12.95
CA PRO A 271 8.18 10.24 12.18
C PRO A 271 9.17 9.89 11.07
N LEU A 272 9.77 8.69 11.09
CA LEU A 272 10.79 8.25 10.15
C LEU A 272 11.95 9.26 10.10
N HIS A 273 12.08 9.98 8.98
CA HIS A 273 13.11 10.99 8.77
C HIS A 273 12.59 12.43 8.94
N GLU A 274 11.28 12.62 9.25
CA GLU A 274 10.60 13.93 9.32
C GLU A 274 10.51 14.43 10.77
N LEU A 275 11.64 14.47 11.48
CA LEU A 275 11.70 14.85 12.89
C LEU A 275 11.26 16.30 13.15
N GLU A 276 11.60 17.23 12.25
CA GLU A 276 11.18 18.62 12.36
C GLU A 276 9.65 18.76 12.26
N TYR A 277 9.04 18.08 11.30
CA TYR A 277 7.60 18.02 11.14
C TYR A 277 6.91 17.44 12.38
N PHE A 278 7.46 16.38 12.95
CA PHE A 278 6.95 15.77 14.18
C PHE A 278 6.99 16.73 15.38
N GLU A 279 8.12 17.43 15.58
CA GLU A 279 8.26 18.41 16.67
C GLU A 279 7.32 19.62 16.49
N GLN A 280 7.07 20.05 15.25
CA GLN A 280 6.07 21.08 14.97
C GLN A 280 4.67 20.63 15.39
N LEU A 281 4.26 19.41 15.05
CA LEU A 281 2.97 18.84 15.45
C LEU A 281 2.83 18.77 16.98
N LYS A 282 3.86 18.26 17.69
CA LYS A 282 3.86 18.19 19.15
C LYS A 282 3.75 19.56 19.81
N ASN A 283 4.48 20.54 19.28
CA ASN A 283 4.45 21.89 19.83
C ASN A 283 3.06 22.55 19.69
N GLN A 284 2.37 22.34 18.58
CA GLN A 284 1.01 22.82 18.37
C GLN A 284 -0.01 22.15 19.30
N SER A 285 0.28 20.93 19.74
CA SER A 285 -0.67 20.08 20.48
C SER A 285 -0.61 20.22 22.00
N LYS A 286 0.37 20.96 22.57
CA LYS A 286 0.74 20.96 24.00
C LYS A 286 -0.39 21.23 24.99
N GLU A 287 -1.40 22.03 24.62
CA GLU A 287 -2.49 22.45 25.54
C GLU A 287 -3.83 21.80 25.13
N HIS A 288 -3.77 20.74 24.31
CA HIS A 288 -4.96 20.10 23.76
C HIS A 288 -5.01 18.61 24.12
N GLN A 289 -6.18 18.00 24.04
CA GLN A 289 -6.38 16.57 24.28
C GLN A 289 -5.86 15.73 23.07
N ILE A 290 -4.55 15.83 22.82
CA ILE A 290 -3.85 15.16 21.72
C ILE A 290 -2.67 14.37 22.28
N GLU A 291 -2.66 13.07 22.06
CA GLU A 291 -1.60 12.16 22.50
C GLU A 291 -0.82 11.60 21.30
N PHE A 292 0.53 11.67 21.36
CA PHE A 292 1.41 11.01 20.40
C PHE A 292 1.94 9.72 21.01
N LEU A 293 1.51 8.59 20.44
CA LEU A 293 1.75 7.25 20.98
C LEU A 293 2.87 6.49 20.24
N GLY A 294 3.48 7.13 19.24
CA GLY A 294 4.62 6.59 18.52
C GLY A 294 4.28 5.40 17.61
N ARG A 295 5.30 4.62 17.30
CA ARG A 295 5.17 3.44 16.43
C ARG A 295 4.34 2.35 17.11
N TYR A 296 3.53 1.67 16.33
CA TYR A 296 2.74 0.51 16.74
C TYR A 296 3.07 -0.72 15.89
N ASN A 297 2.85 -1.90 16.46
CA ASN A 297 2.94 -3.15 15.72
C ASN A 297 1.56 -3.53 15.18
N ASN A 298 1.53 -4.30 14.10
CA ASN A 298 0.26 -4.71 13.50
C ASN A 298 -0.60 -5.60 14.43
N GLU A 299 0.05 -6.31 15.36
CA GLU A 299 -0.62 -7.12 16.40
C GLU A 299 -1.38 -6.25 17.41
N ASP A 300 -0.93 -5.02 17.63
CA ASP A 300 -1.56 -4.08 18.55
C ASP A 300 -2.79 -3.40 17.93
N MET A 301 -2.89 -3.39 16.60
CA MET A 301 -3.92 -2.64 15.86
C MET A 301 -5.33 -3.00 16.27
N GLU A 302 -5.58 -4.26 16.62
CA GLU A 302 -6.91 -4.72 17.02
C GLU A 302 -7.34 -4.12 18.34
N ASN A 303 -6.44 -4.09 19.31
CA ASN A 303 -6.69 -3.45 20.59
C ASN A 303 -6.83 -1.92 20.41
N MET A 304 -5.98 -1.31 19.59
CA MET A 304 -6.06 0.12 19.28
C MET A 304 -7.41 0.48 18.66
N LEU A 305 -7.91 -0.30 17.70
CA LEU A 305 -9.21 -0.06 17.07
C LEU A 305 -10.41 -0.29 18.02
N GLN A 306 -10.24 -1.06 19.10
CA GLN A 306 -11.25 -1.15 20.15
C GLN A 306 -11.34 0.13 21.00
N ASP A 307 -10.22 0.83 21.14
CA ASP A 307 -10.14 2.08 21.92
C ASP A 307 -10.53 3.32 21.12
N LEU A 308 -10.57 3.22 19.79
CA LEU A 308 -10.90 4.31 18.89
C LEU A 308 -12.37 4.28 18.49
N ASP A 309 -12.95 5.46 18.38
CA ASP A 309 -14.33 5.64 17.94
C ASP A 309 -14.44 6.01 16.46
N LEU A 310 -13.45 6.72 15.94
CA LEU A 310 -13.27 7.01 14.52
C LEU A 310 -11.77 6.99 14.16
N VAL A 311 -11.48 6.62 12.92
CA VAL A 311 -10.13 6.75 12.35
C VAL A 311 -10.13 7.83 11.26
N VAL A 312 -9.17 8.75 11.33
CA VAL A 312 -9.05 9.87 10.39
C VAL A 312 -7.86 9.64 9.46
N LEU A 313 -8.12 9.72 8.15
CA LEU A 313 -7.12 9.58 7.09
C LEU A 313 -7.08 10.87 6.24
N PRO A 314 -6.37 11.92 6.73
CA PRO A 314 -6.40 13.23 6.11
C PRO A 314 -5.33 13.37 5.00
N SER A 315 -5.18 12.34 4.19
CA SER A 315 -4.17 12.26 3.14
C SER A 315 -4.24 13.42 2.16
N LEU A 316 -3.07 13.90 1.70
CA LEU A 316 -2.92 14.98 0.72
C LEU A 316 -2.44 14.47 -0.65
N TRP A 317 -2.38 13.17 -0.83
CA TRP A 317 -1.92 12.51 -2.04
C TRP A 317 -2.94 11.46 -2.50
N TRP A 318 -2.77 10.99 -3.74
CA TRP A 318 -3.59 9.90 -4.27
C TRP A 318 -3.38 8.62 -3.45
N GLU A 319 -4.29 8.32 -2.55
CA GLU A 319 -4.31 7.00 -1.90
C GLU A 319 -4.86 5.97 -2.88
N ASN A 320 -4.26 4.79 -2.89
CA ASN A 320 -4.82 3.65 -3.63
C ASN A 320 -5.91 2.97 -2.78
N THR A 321 -5.51 2.26 -1.73
CA THR A 321 -6.44 1.72 -0.73
C THR A 321 -5.69 1.60 0.60
N PRO A 322 -5.88 2.52 1.54
CA PRO A 322 -5.21 2.44 2.83
C PRO A 322 -5.67 1.20 3.60
N LEU A 323 -4.76 0.28 3.92
CA LEU A 323 -5.10 -0.96 4.65
C LEU A 323 -5.67 -0.67 6.05
N VAL A 324 -5.24 0.43 6.68
CA VAL A 324 -5.79 0.88 7.97
C VAL A 324 -7.26 1.26 7.86
N MET A 325 -7.69 1.86 6.73
CA MET A 325 -9.09 2.16 6.46
C MET A 325 -9.93 0.87 6.39
N LEU A 326 -9.46 -0.11 5.61
CA LEU A 326 -10.14 -1.40 5.49
C LEU A 326 -10.24 -2.10 6.84
N ARG A 327 -9.17 -2.04 7.64
CA ARG A 327 -9.14 -2.63 8.98
C ARG A 327 -10.12 -1.94 9.93
N ALA A 328 -10.14 -0.61 9.97
CA ALA A 328 -11.10 0.15 10.77
C ALA A 328 -12.55 -0.21 10.43
N LEU A 329 -12.88 -0.20 9.13
CA LEU A 329 -14.23 -0.59 8.67
C LEU A 329 -14.58 -2.03 9.03
N ALA A 330 -13.63 -2.97 8.94
CA ALA A 330 -13.84 -4.35 9.35
C ALA A 330 -14.16 -4.49 10.85
N HIS A 331 -13.55 -3.66 11.70
CA HIS A 331 -13.84 -3.57 13.13
C HIS A 331 -15.11 -2.77 13.46
N LYS A 332 -15.85 -2.28 12.47
CA LYS A 332 -16.99 -1.37 12.64
C LYS A 332 -16.60 -0.03 13.28
N VAL A 333 -15.36 0.42 13.05
CA VAL A 333 -14.90 1.76 13.40
C VAL A 333 -15.07 2.66 12.18
N PRO A 334 -15.93 3.69 12.23
CA PRO A 334 -16.13 4.62 11.13
C PRO A 334 -14.85 5.38 10.80
N VAL A 335 -14.75 5.86 9.57
CA VAL A 335 -13.60 6.61 9.09
C VAL A 335 -13.99 8.02 8.63
N ILE A 336 -13.07 8.96 8.78
CA ILE A 336 -13.12 10.29 8.15
C ILE A 336 -11.97 10.32 7.14
N VAL A 337 -12.27 10.50 5.86
CA VAL A 337 -11.28 10.39 4.79
C VAL A 337 -11.24 11.64 3.91
N SER A 338 -10.08 11.96 3.37
CA SER A 338 -9.97 12.94 2.27
C SER A 338 -10.70 12.43 1.03
N ASP A 339 -11.31 13.32 0.26
CA ASP A 339 -12.01 13.00 -0.98
C ASP A 339 -11.03 12.62 -2.09
N PHE A 340 -10.49 11.41 -1.95
CA PHE A 340 -9.67 10.75 -2.99
C PHE A 340 -10.34 9.44 -3.43
N PRO A 341 -10.40 9.17 -4.75
CA PRO A 341 -11.12 8.02 -5.29
C PRO A 341 -10.72 6.67 -4.68
N GLY A 342 -9.44 6.47 -4.35
CA GLY A 342 -8.99 5.23 -3.70
C GLY A 342 -9.61 4.97 -2.32
N MET A 343 -10.18 6.00 -1.69
CA MET A 343 -10.93 5.89 -0.42
C MET A 343 -12.43 6.00 -0.65
N THR A 344 -12.88 6.94 -1.49
CA THR A 344 -14.31 7.19 -1.71
C THR A 344 -14.99 6.17 -2.63
N GLU A 345 -14.24 5.24 -3.25
CA GLU A 345 -14.83 4.01 -3.81
C GLU A 345 -15.43 3.07 -2.74
N ILE A 346 -15.09 3.26 -1.47
CA ILE A 346 -15.50 2.42 -0.34
C ILE A 346 -16.30 3.24 0.68
N VAL A 347 -15.88 4.49 0.92
CA VAL A 347 -16.48 5.38 1.92
C VAL A 347 -17.48 6.31 1.24
N ASN A 348 -18.75 6.22 1.65
CA ASN A 348 -19.83 7.11 1.22
C ASN A 348 -20.12 8.11 2.34
N ASP A 349 -19.99 9.40 2.02
CA ASP A 349 -20.18 10.50 2.98
C ASP A 349 -21.52 10.45 3.69
N GLY A 350 -21.50 10.56 5.04
CA GLY A 350 -22.68 10.51 5.89
C GLY A 350 -23.37 9.14 5.97
N VAL A 351 -22.87 8.12 5.27
CA VAL A 351 -23.49 6.78 5.24
C VAL A 351 -22.66 5.77 6.04
N ASN A 352 -21.46 5.46 5.64
CA ASN A 352 -20.56 4.52 6.29
C ASN A 352 -19.23 5.12 6.76
N GLY A 353 -19.11 6.44 6.69
CA GLY A 353 -17.99 7.26 7.08
C GLY A 353 -18.25 8.73 6.72
N PHE A 354 -17.24 9.55 6.84
CA PHE A 354 -17.29 10.97 6.45
C PHE A 354 -16.21 11.27 5.41
N VAL A 355 -16.52 12.19 4.49
CA VAL A 355 -15.60 12.61 3.43
C VAL A 355 -15.39 14.12 3.51
N PHE A 356 -14.15 14.59 3.46
CA PHE A 356 -13.84 16.01 3.44
C PHE A 356 -12.89 16.37 2.30
N ARG A 357 -12.90 17.65 1.91
CA ARG A 357 -12.02 18.16 0.86
C ARG A 357 -10.54 18.05 1.24
N PRO A 358 -9.67 17.44 0.43
CA PRO A 358 -8.25 17.28 0.75
C PRO A 358 -7.59 18.60 1.11
N GLY A 359 -6.85 18.63 2.22
CA GLY A 359 -6.15 19.81 2.72
C GLY A 359 -7.02 20.86 3.39
N ASP A 360 -8.35 20.73 3.35
CA ASP A 360 -9.29 21.68 3.95
C ASP A 360 -9.52 21.39 5.43
N SER A 361 -8.70 22.01 6.26
CA SER A 361 -8.82 21.88 7.74
C SER A 361 -10.12 22.46 8.29
N ASP A 362 -10.75 23.42 7.61
CA ASP A 362 -12.02 23.99 8.05
C ASP A 362 -13.18 23.03 7.79
N HIS A 363 -13.21 22.38 6.64
CA HIS A 363 -14.21 21.35 6.37
C HIS A 363 -14.04 20.14 7.33
N LEU A 364 -12.81 19.69 7.60
CA LEU A 364 -12.57 18.64 8.59
C LEU A 364 -12.99 19.07 9.99
N LYS A 365 -12.70 20.31 10.41
CA LYS A 365 -13.15 20.91 11.68
C LYS A 365 -14.68 20.83 11.81
N ASP A 366 -15.42 21.19 10.76
CA ASP A 366 -16.88 21.19 10.80
C ASP A 366 -17.43 19.76 11.04
N ILE A 367 -16.83 18.73 10.44
CA ILE A 367 -17.16 17.32 10.71
C ILE A 367 -16.83 16.96 12.16
N VAL A 368 -15.68 17.35 12.67
CA VAL A 368 -15.26 17.10 14.06
C VAL A 368 -16.25 17.77 15.04
N ILE A 369 -16.68 19.00 14.78
CA ILE A 369 -17.70 19.71 15.57
C ILE A 369 -19.05 18.97 15.51
N GLN A 370 -19.47 18.53 14.34
CA GLN A 370 -20.72 17.77 14.17
C GLN A 370 -20.72 16.50 15.01
N ILE A 371 -19.62 15.74 15.00
CA ILE A 371 -19.45 14.52 15.79
C ILE A 371 -19.46 14.84 17.31
N GLY A 372 -18.72 15.86 17.73
CA GLY A 372 -18.65 16.28 19.14
C GLY A 372 -20.02 16.72 19.68
N LYS A 373 -20.81 17.43 18.88
CA LYS A 373 -22.15 17.88 19.25
C LYS A 373 -23.22 16.78 19.17
N ASN A 374 -23.02 15.78 18.34
CA ASN A 374 -23.98 14.68 18.14
C ASN A 374 -23.27 13.32 18.05
N PRO A 375 -22.73 12.79 19.15
CA PRO A 375 -22.06 11.49 19.15
C PRO A 375 -22.95 10.32 18.71
N ILE A 376 -24.27 10.43 18.85
CA ILE A 376 -25.24 9.40 18.44
C ILE A 376 -25.13 9.08 16.94
N LEU A 377 -24.70 10.04 16.12
CA LEU A 377 -24.48 9.88 14.69
C LEU A 377 -23.52 8.72 14.38
N ILE A 378 -22.55 8.46 15.25
CA ILE A 378 -21.60 7.33 15.10
C ILE A 378 -22.35 5.99 15.05
N ASN A 379 -23.44 5.81 15.83
CA ASN A 379 -24.23 4.58 15.82
C ASN A 379 -24.87 4.31 14.45
N GLU A 380 -25.32 5.36 13.76
CA GLU A 380 -25.92 5.23 12.43
C GLU A 380 -24.87 4.84 11.40
N ILE A 381 -23.74 5.55 11.40
CA ILE A 381 -22.61 5.25 10.50
C ILE A 381 -22.13 3.81 10.71
N LYS A 382 -21.93 3.36 11.98
CA LYS A 382 -21.50 2.00 12.30
C LYS A 382 -22.43 0.92 11.73
N ARG A 383 -23.74 1.13 11.78
CA ARG A 383 -24.73 0.18 11.24
C ARG A 383 -24.58 0.01 9.72
N ASN A 384 -24.22 1.06 9.03
CA ASN A 384 -24.12 1.09 7.57
C ASN A 384 -22.75 0.64 7.04
N ILE A 385 -21.75 0.40 7.90
CA ILE A 385 -20.47 -0.15 7.46
C ILE A 385 -20.69 -1.57 6.96
N SER A 386 -20.51 -1.78 5.67
CA SER A 386 -20.71 -3.07 5.00
C SER A 386 -19.44 -3.68 4.42
N TYR A 387 -18.31 -2.97 4.43
CA TYR A 387 -17.06 -3.52 3.90
C TYR A 387 -16.60 -4.72 4.73
N SER A 388 -16.59 -5.87 4.09
CA SER A 388 -16.34 -7.14 4.77
C SER A 388 -15.54 -8.13 3.93
N LYS A 389 -14.83 -7.68 2.86
CA LYS A 389 -14.06 -8.59 2.02
C LYS A 389 -12.99 -9.31 2.86
N ARG A 390 -13.00 -10.64 2.76
CA ARG A 390 -12.09 -11.53 3.48
C ARG A 390 -10.84 -11.83 2.66
N ILE A 391 -9.76 -12.13 3.33
CA ILE A 391 -8.52 -12.58 2.68
C ILE A 391 -8.72 -13.90 1.91
N GLU A 392 -9.65 -14.75 2.36
CA GLU A 392 -10.02 -15.98 1.67
C GLU A 392 -10.66 -15.69 0.30
N GLU A 393 -11.52 -14.67 0.22
CA GLU A 393 -12.15 -14.24 -1.03
C GLU A 393 -11.13 -13.63 -1.99
N GLU A 394 -10.21 -12.80 -1.48
CA GLU A 394 -9.11 -12.25 -2.28
C GLU A 394 -8.21 -13.38 -2.83
N ALA A 395 -7.83 -14.33 -1.99
CA ALA A 395 -6.99 -15.46 -2.40
C ALA A 395 -7.69 -16.31 -3.47
N PHE A 396 -8.99 -16.58 -3.32
CA PHE A 396 -9.78 -17.33 -4.29
C PHE A 396 -9.84 -16.61 -5.66
N GLU A 397 -10.02 -15.30 -5.69
CA GLU A 397 -10.00 -14.53 -6.94
C GLU A 397 -8.63 -14.63 -7.64
N TYR A 398 -7.53 -14.60 -6.88
CA TYR A 398 -6.18 -14.82 -7.45
C TYR A 398 -5.99 -16.27 -7.93
N GLU A 399 -6.48 -17.27 -7.21
CA GLU A 399 -6.43 -18.68 -7.62
C GLU A 399 -7.15 -18.92 -8.96
N CYS A 400 -8.28 -18.25 -9.18
CA CYS A 400 -8.98 -18.27 -10.46
C CYS A 400 -8.09 -17.72 -11.59
N ILE A 401 -7.48 -16.55 -11.38
CA ILE A 401 -6.57 -15.93 -12.36
C ILE A 401 -5.36 -16.84 -12.64
N TYR A 402 -4.73 -17.39 -11.59
CA TYR A 402 -3.59 -18.29 -11.78
C TYR A 402 -3.95 -19.52 -12.58
N SER A 403 -5.10 -20.13 -12.29
CA SER A 403 -5.57 -21.32 -13.01
C SER A 403 -5.86 -21.02 -14.47
N GLU A 404 -6.49 -19.89 -14.79
CA GLU A 404 -6.74 -19.44 -16.16
C GLU A 404 -5.42 -19.23 -16.94
N GLU A 405 -4.43 -18.57 -16.35
CA GLU A 405 -3.16 -18.29 -17.02
C GLU A 405 -2.32 -19.56 -17.24
N LEU A 406 -2.39 -20.52 -16.32
CA LEU A 406 -1.77 -21.82 -16.51
C LEU A 406 -2.41 -22.60 -17.66
N GLN A 407 -3.74 -22.62 -17.76
CA GLN A 407 -4.45 -23.26 -18.88
C GLN A 407 -4.10 -22.59 -20.22
N ASN A 408 -4.05 -21.24 -20.23
CA ASN A 408 -3.67 -20.47 -21.40
C ASN A 408 -2.23 -20.78 -21.86
N SER A 409 -1.33 -21.02 -20.92
CA SER A 409 0.07 -21.37 -21.22
C SER A 409 0.19 -22.78 -21.80
N LEU A 410 -0.57 -23.75 -21.30
CA LEU A 410 -0.60 -25.11 -21.83
C LEU A 410 -1.19 -25.18 -23.26
N ASN A 411 -2.19 -24.36 -23.55
CA ASN A 411 -2.81 -24.33 -24.89
C ASN A 411 -1.95 -23.65 -25.98
N LYS A 412 -0.86 -22.96 -25.58
CA LYS A 412 0.08 -22.30 -26.51
C LYS A 412 1.32 -23.12 -26.82
N GLN A 413 1.53 -24.24 -26.12
CA GLN A 413 2.57 -25.25 -26.39
C GLN A 413 2.06 -26.32 -27.36
#